data_1e2903448f61d3753a9ab4b54ad2fa07
#
_entry.id   1e2903448f61d3753a9ab4b54ad2fa07
#
_cell.length_a   1.000
_cell.length_b   1.000
_cell.length_c   1.000
_cell.angle_alpha   90.00
_cell.angle_beta   90.00
_cell.angle_gamma   90.00
#
_symmetry.space_group_name_H-M   'P 1'
#
loop_
_entity.id
_entity.type
_entity.pdbx_description
1 polymer ?
#
loop_
_entity_poly.entity_id
_entity_poly.type
_entity_poly.pdbx_seq_one_letter_code
_entity_poly.pdbx_strand_id
1 'polypeptide(L)'
;LVLECKPFSVGFRAEHLQSEIEKSLYHEAAGHPALPRGEYQLSQHVGERCVYTFCMCPGGQVVASASEKGRVVTNGMSYHARSGKNANAAVVVSVNGTDFANNPRQAITFQRELEAKAYAAGHAAGPYAAPAENIRSFLEGKGQLHIGSVEPTYDRGVTAADLGSLLPAELADT
;
A
#
# COMPACT_ATOMS: atom_id res chain seq x y z
N LEU A 1 13.23 -24.68 -18.88
CA LEU A 1 13.32 -23.64 -17.87
C LEU A 1 12.67 -24.17 -16.59
N VAL A 2 13.40 -24.22 -15.48
CA VAL A 2 12.86 -24.54 -14.16
C VAL A 2 12.45 -23.24 -13.51
N LEU A 3 11.21 -23.17 -13.00
CA LEU A 3 10.68 -22.04 -12.24
C LEU A 3 10.44 -22.49 -10.80
N GLU A 4 10.81 -21.63 -9.86
CA GLU A 4 10.60 -21.85 -8.43
C GLU A 4 9.77 -20.72 -7.84
N CYS A 5 8.97 -21.00 -6.81
CA CYS A 5 8.25 -19.96 -6.06
C CYS A 5 9.24 -19.16 -5.22
N LYS A 6 9.24 -17.83 -5.43
CA LYS A 6 9.94 -16.90 -4.55
C LYS A 6 8.91 -16.28 -3.59
N PRO A 7 9.20 -16.18 -2.29
CA PRO A 7 8.36 -15.41 -1.37
C PRO A 7 8.17 -13.98 -1.82
N PHE A 8 6.98 -13.44 -1.64
CA PHE A 8 6.65 -12.04 -1.90
C PHE A 8 5.64 -11.53 -0.87
N SER A 9 5.13 -10.33 -1.04
CA SER A 9 4.17 -9.76 -0.10
C SER A 9 3.11 -9.00 -0.84
N VAL A 10 1.91 -8.98 -0.29
CA VAL A 10 0.74 -8.27 -0.81
C VAL A 10 0.12 -7.41 0.28
N GLY A 11 -0.56 -6.34 -0.11
CA GLY A 11 -1.22 -5.45 0.83
C GLY A 11 -1.56 -4.12 0.20
N PHE A 12 -1.61 -3.08 1.02
CA PHE A 12 -2.06 -1.76 0.62
C PHE A 12 -1.00 -0.70 0.88
N ARG A 13 -1.08 0.41 0.18
CA ARG A 13 -0.22 1.56 0.43
C ARG A 13 -0.97 2.59 1.27
N ALA A 14 -0.46 2.83 2.48
CA ALA A 14 -0.96 3.88 3.35
C ALA A 14 -0.30 5.22 3.00
N GLU A 15 -1.11 6.27 2.91
CA GLU A 15 -0.66 7.65 2.69
C GLU A 15 -1.08 8.52 3.88
N HIS A 16 -0.18 9.36 4.36
CA HIS A 16 -0.38 10.19 5.54
C HIS A 16 0.44 11.48 5.43
N LEU A 17 0.18 12.46 6.32
CA LEU A 17 0.98 13.68 6.35
C LEU A 17 2.41 13.39 6.86
N GLN A 18 3.41 13.89 6.15
CA GLN A 18 4.80 13.83 6.60
C GLN A 18 5.00 14.51 7.95
N SER A 19 4.32 15.64 8.17
CA SER A 19 4.38 16.39 9.43
C SER A 19 3.89 15.60 10.63
N GLU A 20 2.92 14.71 10.48
CA GLU A 20 2.43 13.86 11.58
C GLU A 20 3.49 12.81 11.97
N ILE A 21 4.18 12.26 10.98
CA ILE A 21 5.30 11.34 11.24
C ILE A 21 6.43 12.05 11.96
N GLU A 22 6.80 13.25 11.52
CA GLU A 22 7.85 14.03 12.19
C GLU A 22 7.48 14.43 13.62
N LYS A 23 6.23 14.83 13.86
CA LYS A 23 5.75 15.08 15.22
C LYS A 23 5.80 13.83 16.10
N SER A 24 5.42 12.68 15.56
CA SER A 24 5.46 11.41 16.30
C SER A 24 6.88 10.98 16.66
N LEU A 25 7.85 11.20 15.77
CA LEU A 25 9.23 10.77 15.97
C LEU A 25 10.07 11.79 16.76
N TYR A 26 9.87 13.08 16.48
CA TYR A 26 10.74 14.16 16.98
C TYR A 26 10.09 15.05 18.03
N HIS A 27 8.79 14.87 18.27
CA HIS A 27 8.02 15.65 19.26
C HIS A 27 8.19 17.16 19.06
N GLU A 28 8.66 17.87 20.06
CA GLU A 28 8.88 19.32 20.02
C GLU A 28 10.00 19.76 19.05
N ALA A 29 10.90 18.84 18.70
CA ALA A 29 11.96 19.11 17.74
C ALA A 29 11.53 18.92 16.27
N ALA A 30 10.28 18.55 16.02
CA ALA A 30 9.78 18.38 14.66
C ALA A 30 9.96 19.66 13.83
N GLY A 31 10.47 19.50 12.60
CA GLY A 31 10.77 20.63 11.72
C GLY A 31 12.14 21.31 11.98
N HIS A 32 12.92 20.84 12.92
CA HIS A 32 14.26 21.38 13.12
C HIS A 32 15.18 21.05 11.93
N PRO A 33 15.89 22.04 11.34
CA PRO A 33 16.62 21.88 10.07
C PRO A 33 17.77 20.88 10.11
N ALA A 34 18.29 20.55 11.32
CA ALA A 34 19.33 19.54 11.47
C ALA A 34 18.80 18.09 11.53
N LEU A 35 17.48 17.90 11.64
CA LEU A 35 16.89 16.57 11.65
C LEU A 35 16.58 16.09 10.22
N PRO A 36 16.80 14.81 9.92
CA PRO A 36 16.39 14.23 8.67
C PRO A 36 14.85 14.17 8.57
N ARG A 37 14.31 13.96 7.37
CA ARG A 37 12.89 13.65 7.20
C ARG A 37 12.54 12.38 7.96
N GLY A 38 11.44 12.43 8.69
CA GLY A 38 10.97 11.30 9.49
C GLY A 38 10.63 10.09 8.62
N GLU A 39 11.19 8.95 8.98
CA GLU A 39 10.96 7.65 8.35
C GLU A 39 10.62 6.62 9.43
N TYR A 40 9.88 5.57 9.07
CA TYR A 40 9.59 4.48 9.98
C TYR A 40 9.65 3.12 9.27
N GLN A 41 9.94 2.11 10.06
CA GLN A 41 9.85 0.71 9.64
C GLN A 41 9.19 -0.07 10.78
N LEU A 42 8.08 -0.72 10.47
CA LEU A 42 7.29 -1.50 11.43
C LEU A 42 7.20 -2.94 10.93
N SER A 43 7.18 -3.89 11.86
CA SER A 43 6.93 -5.29 11.55
C SER A 43 6.29 -5.98 12.75
N GLN A 44 5.39 -6.93 12.46
CA GLN A 44 4.70 -7.75 13.46
C GLN A 44 4.50 -9.15 12.91
N HIS A 45 4.75 -10.16 13.74
CA HIS A 45 4.35 -11.53 13.45
C HIS A 45 2.91 -11.76 13.91
N VAL A 46 2.09 -12.32 13.02
CA VAL A 46 0.72 -12.75 13.29
C VAL A 46 0.62 -14.21 12.83
N GLY A 47 0.62 -15.14 13.78
CA GLY A 47 0.75 -16.56 13.47
C GLY A 47 2.05 -16.86 12.71
N GLU A 48 1.94 -17.52 11.57
CA GLU A 48 3.08 -17.85 10.70
C GLU A 48 3.43 -16.76 9.69
N ARG A 49 2.68 -15.65 9.66
CA ARG A 49 2.88 -14.55 8.70
C ARG A 49 3.59 -13.37 9.35
N CYS A 50 4.27 -12.60 8.52
CA CYS A 50 4.82 -11.33 8.91
C CYS A 50 4.06 -10.21 8.20
N VAL A 51 3.52 -9.26 8.98
CA VAL A 51 3.00 -7.98 8.48
C VAL A 51 4.07 -6.93 8.69
N TYR A 52 4.36 -6.15 7.68
CA TYR A 52 5.42 -5.15 7.80
C TYR A 52 5.21 -3.97 6.84
N THR A 53 5.85 -2.86 7.19
CA THR A 53 5.91 -1.71 6.28
C THR A 53 7.08 -1.87 5.32
N PHE A 54 6.84 -1.51 4.06
CA PHE A 54 7.83 -1.62 3.00
C PHE A 54 7.86 -0.35 2.15
N CYS A 55 9.06 0.00 1.69
CA CYS A 55 9.26 1.14 0.78
C CYS A 55 8.58 2.42 1.30
N MET A 56 8.89 2.81 2.55
CA MET A 56 8.46 4.08 3.10
C MET A 56 9.09 5.22 2.30
N CYS A 57 8.27 6.18 1.86
CA CYS A 57 8.65 7.29 1.00
C CYS A 57 8.34 8.61 1.71
N PRO A 58 9.31 9.18 2.46
CA PRO A 58 9.11 10.46 3.15
C PRO A 58 9.00 11.61 2.14
N GLY A 59 8.06 12.52 2.39
CA GLY A 59 7.79 13.65 1.48
C GLY A 59 7.52 13.20 0.05
N GLY A 60 6.91 12.03 -0.11
CA GLY A 60 6.73 11.33 -1.37
C GLY A 60 5.29 11.29 -1.85
N GLN A 61 5.10 10.61 -2.96
CA GLN A 61 3.81 10.43 -3.62
C GLN A 61 3.57 8.97 -3.97
N VAL A 62 2.30 8.61 -4.11
CA VAL A 62 1.87 7.31 -4.63
C VAL A 62 1.85 7.37 -6.15
N VAL A 63 2.41 6.37 -6.81
CA VAL A 63 2.54 6.31 -8.27
C VAL A 63 1.96 5.02 -8.83
N ALA A 64 1.49 5.07 -10.07
CA ALA A 64 1.05 3.89 -10.81
C ALA A 64 2.26 3.00 -11.15
N SER A 65 2.11 1.69 -10.97
CA SER A 65 3.19 0.71 -11.19
C SER A 65 2.74 -0.55 -11.94
N ALA A 66 1.48 -0.60 -12.40
CA ALA A 66 1.00 -1.74 -13.17
C ALA A 66 1.71 -1.85 -14.51
N SER A 67 2.11 -3.06 -14.89
CA SER A 67 2.77 -3.35 -16.17
C SER A 67 1.87 -4.02 -17.19
N GLU A 68 0.68 -4.49 -16.78
CA GLU A 68 -0.30 -5.14 -17.65
C GLU A 68 -1.56 -4.29 -17.82
N LYS A 69 -2.18 -4.33 -19.00
CA LYS A 69 -3.43 -3.64 -19.30
C LYS A 69 -4.57 -4.16 -18.40
N GLY A 70 -5.40 -3.24 -17.88
CA GLY A 70 -6.53 -3.59 -17.02
C GLY A 70 -6.11 -4.08 -15.65
N ARG A 71 -4.99 -3.60 -15.14
CA ARG A 71 -4.42 -3.88 -13.82
C ARG A 71 -4.15 -2.59 -13.07
N VAL A 72 -4.27 -2.62 -11.76
CA VAL A 72 -3.85 -1.53 -10.87
C VAL A 72 -2.98 -2.09 -9.76
N VAL A 73 -1.81 -1.54 -9.65
CA VAL A 73 -0.90 -1.69 -8.51
C VAL A 73 -0.19 -0.36 -8.30
N THR A 74 0.06 0.00 -7.07
CA THR A 74 0.69 1.26 -6.70
C THR A 74 2.07 1.03 -6.13
N ASN A 75 2.93 2.02 -6.32
CA ASN A 75 4.22 2.11 -5.65
C ASN A 75 4.36 3.48 -4.99
N GLY A 76 5.41 3.70 -4.21
CA GLY A 76 5.75 4.99 -3.64
C GLY A 76 7.02 5.54 -4.27
N MET A 77 7.12 6.85 -4.31
CA MET A 77 8.30 7.55 -4.79
C MET A 77 8.49 8.86 -4.01
N SER A 78 9.73 9.15 -3.64
CA SER A 78 10.13 10.47 -3.13
C SER A 78 11.05 11.14 -4.14
N TYR A 79 10.86 12.44 -4.35
CA TYR A 79 11.90 13.24 -5.00
C TYR A 79 13.13 13.35 -4.09
N HIS A 80 14.27 13.67 -4.67
CA HIS A 80 15.53 13.83 -3.92
C HIS A 80 15.39 14.78 -2.70
N ALA A 81 14.66 15.88 -2.86
CA ALA A 81 14.44 16.87 -1.80
C ALA A 81 13.52 16.36 -0.66
N ARG A 82 12.75 15.29 -0.87
CA ARG A 82 11.79 14.72 0.11
C ARG A 82 10.86 15.78 0.72
N SER A 83 10.48 16.80 -0.04
CA SER A 83 9.78 18.01 0.44
C SER A 83 8.26 17.96 0.26
N GLY A 84 7.71 16.85 -0.20
CA GLY A 84 6.27 16.70 -0.36
C GLY A 84 5.51 16.77 0.97
N LYS A 85 4.23 17.17 0.88
CA LYS A 85 3.32 17.27 2.04
C LYS A 85 3.05 15.91 2.68
N ASN A 86 2.90 14.88 1.84
CA ASN A 86 2.60 13.53 2.27
C ASN A 86 3.85 12.65 2.36
N ALA A 87 3.71 11.59 3.10
CA ALA A 87 4.55 10.41 3.08
C ALA A 87 3.68 9.19 2.83
N ASN A 88 4.27 8.10 2.38
CA ASN A 88 3.54 6.86 2.19
C ASN A 88 4.42 5.64 2.46
N ALA A 89 3.79 4.53 2.82
CA ALA A 89 4.45 3.23 2.98
C ALA A 89 3.49 2.12 2.57
N ALA A 90 3.99 1.05 1.98
CA ALA A 90 3.20 -0.16 1.84
C ALA A 90 3.08 -0.86 3.20
N VAL A 91 1.89 -1.32 3.54
CA VAL A 91 1.61 -2.26 4.64
C VAL A 91 1.27 -3.58 3.99
N VAL A 92 2.12 -4.58 4.18
CA VAL A 92 2.05 -5.82 3.42
C VAL A 92 2.17 -7.04 4.32
N VAL A 93 1.51 -8.12 3.92
CA VAL A 93 1.59 -9.44 4.53
C VAL A 93 2.40 -10.37 3.63
N SER A 94 3.27 -11.17 4.26
CA SER A 94 4.10 -12.14 3.54
C SER A 94 3.29 -13.32 3.02
N VAL A 95 3.58 -13.73 1.79
CA VAL A 95 3.10 -14.97 1.17
C VAL A 95 4.30 -15.75 0.61
N ASN A 96 4.18 -17.05 0.56
CA ASN A 96 5.28 -17.94 0.17
C ASN A 96 4.80 -19.08 -0.74
N GLY A 97 5.70 -19.99 -1.10
CA GLY A 97 5.38 -21.09 -2.00
C GLY A 97 4.27 -22.02 -1.50
N THR A 98 4.12 -22.22 -0.19
CA THR A 98 3.08 -23.11 0.36
C THR A 98 1.67 -22.55 0.13
N ASP A 99 1.50 -21.23 0.08
CA ASP A 99 0.23 -20.58 -0.26
C ASP A 99 -0.24 -20.92 -1.69
N PHE A 100 0.68 -21.37 -2.54
CA PHE A 100 0.45 -21.67 -3.94
C PHE A 100 0.80 -23.12 -4.31
N ALA A 101 0.77 -24.04 -3.35
CA ALA A 101 1.18 -25.44 -3.54
C ALA A 101 2.56 -25.56 -4.25
N ASN A 102 3.47 -24.65 -3.99
CA ASN A 102 4.78 -24.50 -4.64
C ASN A 102 4.71 -24.39 -6.18
N ASN A 103 3.60 -23.88 -6.70
CA ASN A 103 3.41 -23.70 -8.14
C ASN A 103 3.59 -22.20 -8.53
N PRO A 104 4.70 -21.83 -9.22
CA PRO A 104 4.96 -20.45 -9.60
C PRO A 104 3.87 -19.82 -10.50
N ARG A 105 3.17 -20.62 -11.29
CA ARG A 105 2.09 -20.14 -12.15
C ARG A 105 0.88 -19.71 -11.32
N GLN A 106 0.57 -20.42 -10.23
CA GLN A 106 -0.51 -20.03 -9.31
C GLN A 106 -0.17 -18.71 -8.61
N ALA A 107 1.08 -18.51 -8.17
CA ALA A 107 1.54 -17.27 -7.60
C ALA A 107 1.39 -16.07 -8.57
N ILE A 108 1.75 -16.26 -9.84
CA ILE A 108 1.58 -15.24 -10.90
C ILE A 108 0.08 -14.96 -11.14
N THR A 109 -0.75 -16.00 -11.20
CA THR A 109 -2.20 -15.86 -11.38
C THR A 109 -2.81 -15.08 -10.23
N PHE A 110 -2.45 -15.42 -8.99
CA PHE A 110 -2.90 -14.73 -7.79
C PHE A 110 -2.57 -13.23 -7.83
N GLN A 111 -1.33 -12.85 -8.14
CA GLN A 111 -0.94 -11.45 -8.31
C GLN A 111 -1.81 -10.74 -9.36
N ARG A 112 -1.99 -11.36 -10.53
CA ARG A 112 -2.80 -10.82 -11.62
C ARG A 112 -4.27 -10.63 -11.23
N GLU A 113 -4.84 -11.54 -10.46
CA GLU A 113 -6.20 -11.46 -9.95
C GLU A 113 -6.36 -10.30 -8.97
N LEU A 114 -5.43 -10.09 -8.04
CA LEU A 114 -5.45 -8.96 -7.13
C LEU A 114 -5.40 -7.62 -7.88
N GLU A 115 -4.48 -7.50 -8.83
CA GLU A 115 -4.35 -6.30 -9.66
C GLU A 115 -5.61 -6.05 -10.53
N ALA A 116 -6.26 -7.11 -11.01
CA ALA A 116 -7.52 -7.00 -11.76
C ALA A 116 -8.69 -6.58 -10.87
N LYS A 117 -8.80 -7.13 -9.66
CA LYS A 117 -9.80 -6.72 -8.66
C LYS A 117 -9.62 -5.25 -8.31
N ALA A 118 -8.38 -4.80 -8.07
CA ALA A 118 -8.08 -3.40 -7.80
C ALA A 118 -8.48 -2.49 -8.97
N TYR A 119 -8.18 -2.89 -10.22
CA TYR A 119 -8.63 -2.16 -11.41
C TYR A 119 -10.16 -2.06 -11.49
N ALA A 120 -10.87 -3.17 -11.28
CA ALA A 120 -12.33 -3.20 -11.33
C ALA A 120 -12.96 -2.32 -10.24
N ALA A 121 -12.42 -2.37 -9.02
CA ALA A 121 -12.89 -1.57 -7.89
C ALA A 121 -12.60 -0.07 -8.08
N GLY A 122 -11.47 0.30 -8.71
CA GLY A 122 -11.11 1.68 -8.98
C GLY A 122 -11.82 2.32 -10.17
N HIS A 123 -12.36 1.52 -11.08
CA HIS A 123 -12.81 1.96 -12.42
C HIS A 123 -13.92 3.03 -12.40
N ALA A 124 -14.72 3.11 -11.35
CA ALA A 124 -15.80 4.10 -11.22
C ALA A 124 -15.31 5.56 -11.26
N ALA A 125 -14.09 5.83 -10.81
CA ALA A 125 -13.49 7.18 -10.85
C ALA A 125 -12.70 7.47 -12.14
N GLY A 126 -12.56 6.49 -13.02
CA GLY A 126 -11.85 6.64 -14.29
C GLY A 126 -10.90 5.47 -14.58
N PRO A 127 -10.33 5.43 -15.80
CA PRO A 127 -9.41 4.37 -16.18
C PRO A 127 -8.14 4.42 -15.31
N TYR A 128 -7.82 3.28 -14.70
CA TYR A 128 -6.66 3.12 -13.80
C TYR A 128 -6.71 3.92 -12.49
N ALA A 129 -7.86 4.46 -12.10
CA ALA A 129 -8.04 4.96 -10.73
C ALA A 129 -7.87 3.81 -9.72
N ALA A 130 -7.30 4.14 -8.56
CA ALA A 130 -7.07 3.15 -7.52
C ALA A 130 -8.23 3.08 -6.52
N PRO A 131 -8.60 1.88 -6.03
CA PRO A 131 -9.49 1.77 -4.88
C PRO A 131 -8.79 2.29 -3.63
N ALA A 132 -9.52 3.00 -2.79
CA ALA A 132 -8.99 3.59 -1.56
C ALA A 132 -10.05 3.68 -0.48
N GLU A 133 -9.62 3.67 0.77
CA GLU A 133 -10.46 3.98 1.92
C GLU A 133 -9.65 4.57 3.07
N ASN A 134 -10.31 5.14 4.04
CA ASN A 134 -9.66 5.62 5.24
C ASN A 134 -9.26 4.42 6.12
N ILE A 135 -8.12 4.49 6.81
CA ILE A 135 -7.63 3.42 7.69
C ILE A 135 -8.68 3.00 8.73
N ARG A 136 -9.39 3.95 9.34
CA ARG A 136 -10.49 3.63 10.26
C ARG A 136 -11.60 2.84 9.57
N SER A 137 -11.97 3.23 8.35
CA SER A 137 -12.97 2.52 7.56
C SER A 137 -12.54 1.09 7.23
N PHE A 138 -11.26 0.90 6.89
CA PHE A 138 -10.67 -0.42 6.67
C PHE A 138 -10.80 -1.32 7.90
N LEU A 139 -10.42 -0.81 9.09
CA LEU A 139 -10.53 -1.56 10.35
C LEU A 139 -11.98 -1.88 10.74
N GLU A 140 -12.94 -1.12 10.26
CA GLU A 140 -14.37 -1.30 10.51
C GLU A 140 -15.09 -2.04 9.35
N GLY A 141 -14.38 -2.41 8.28
CA GLY A 141 -14.94 -3.09 7.10
C GLY A 141 -16.01 -2.27 6.37
N LYS A 142 -15.84 -0.96 6.25
CA LYS A 142 -16.90 -0.05 5.73
C LYS A 142 -16.69 0.42 4.29
N GLY A 143 -15.49 0.32 3.75
CA GLY A 143 -15.19 0.76 2.38
C GLY A 143 -15.38 2.26 2.12
N GLN A 144 -15.25 3.12 3.14
CA GLN A 144 -15.54 4.56 3.05
C GLN A 144 -14.27 5.38 2.83
N LEU A 145 -14.35 6.33 1.91
CA LEU A 145 -13.29 7.29 1.65
C LEU A 145 -13.78 8.71 1.93
N HIS A 146 -13.14 9.38 2.88
CA HIS A 146 -13.33 10.79 3.16
C HIS A 146 -12.01 11.52 3.00
N ILE A 147 -11.95 12.45 2.05
CA ILE A 147 -10.77 13.27 1.82
C ILE A 147 -10.76 14.41 2.85
N GLY A 148 -9.75 14.39 3.70
CA GLY A 148 -9.54 15.37 4.74
C GLY A 148 -8.22 16.13 4.56
N SER A 149 -7.38 16.15 5.60
CA SER A 149 -6.05 16.77 5.56
C SER A 149 -5.05 16.06 4.63
N VAL A 150 -5.23 14.76 4.44
CA VAL A 150 -4.45 13.95 3.50
C VAL A 150 -5.19 13.94 2.16
N GLU A 151 -4.63 14.62 1.19
CA GLU A 151 -5.08 14.59 -0.21
C GLU A 151 -4.29 13.51 -0.93
N PRO A 152 -4.96 12.50 -1.53
CA PRO A 152 -4.27 11.44 -2.26
C PRO A 152 -3.37 11.99 -3.37
N THR A 153 -2.14 11.50 -3.44
CA THR A 153 -1.17 11.94 -4.45
C THR A 153 -1.16 11.10 -5.71
N TYR A 154 -1.95 10.01 -5.75
CA TYR A 154 -2.06 9.15 -6.92
C TYR A 154 -2.71 9.87 -8.10
N ASP A 155 -1.97 10.04 -9.19
CA ASP A 155 -2.29 10.91 -10.32
C ASP A 155 -3.45 10.41 -11.22
N ARG A 156 -3.84 9.12 -11.09
CA ARG A 156 -4.96 8.52 -11.83
C ARG A 156 -6.30 8.65 -11.09
N GLY A 157 -6.32 9.27 -9.93
CA GLY A 157 -7.48 9.40 -9.07
C GLY A 157 -7.74 8.18 -8.19
N VAL A 158 -8.59 8.37 -7.20
CA VAL A 158 -8.99 7.33 -6.25
C VAL A 158 -10.51 7.24 -6.14
N THR A 159 -11.03 6.07 -5.78
CA THR A 159 -12.44 5.87 -5.50
C THR A 159 -12.64 5.04 -4.24
N ALA A 160 -13.75 5.29 -3.53
CA ALA A 160 -14.09 4.53 -2.33
C ALA A 160 -14.33 3.05 -2.66
N ALA A 161 -13.69 2.16 -1.93
CA ALA A 161 -13.90 0.72 -2.02
C ALA A 161 -13.48 0.05 -0.71
N ASP A 162 -14.13 -1.06 -0.38
CA ASP A 162 -13.71 -1.94 0.71
C ASP A 162 -12.45 -2.72 0.29
N LEU A 163 -11.31 -2.26 0.77
CA LEU A 163 -10.01 -2.85 0.44
C LEU A 163 -9.85 -4.25 1.04
N GLY A 164 -10.42 -4.51 2.22
CA GLY A 164 -10.39 -5.82 2.85
C GLY A 164 -10.98 -6.91 1.95
N SER A 165 -12.04 -6.59 1.21
CA SER A 165 -12.68 -7.52 0.28
C SER A 165 -11.85 -7.86 -0.97
N LEU A 166 -10.80 -7.11 -1.26
CA LEU A 166 -9.92 -7.37 -2.41
C LEU A 166 -8.91 -8.49 -2.13
N LEU A 167 -8.53 -8.68 -0.87
CA LEU A 167 -7.64 -9.76 -0.44
C LEU A 167 -8.44 -11.02 -0.10
N PRO A 168 -7.83 -12.22 -0.19
CA PRO A 168 -8.36 -13.40 0.50
C PRO A 168 -8.53 -13.15 2.00
N ALA A 169 -9.60 -13.68 2.62
CA ALA A 169 -9.91 -13.44 4.02
C ALA A 169 -8.74 -13.78 4.96
N GLU A 170 -8.05 -14.89 4.71
CA GLU A 170 -6.88 -15.31 5.49
C GLU A 170 -5.67 -14.34 5.42
N LEU A 171 -5.66 -13.42 4.47
CA LEU A 171 -4.65 -12.35 4.38
C LEU A 171 -5.19 -11.02 4.89
N ALA A 172 -6.48 -10.77 4.72
CA ALA A 172 -7.13 -9.55 5.19
C ALA A 172 -7.25 -9.51 6.71
N ASP A 173 -7.44 -10.67 7.34
CA ASP A 173 -7.59 -10.83 8.79
C ASP A 173 -6.24 -10.93 9.54
N THR A 174 -5.13 -10.92 8.81
CA THR A 174 -3.78 -10.95 9.38
C THR A 174 -3.31 -9.54 9.76
#